data_4eceaf09722e4eb6286f3b96fe71b851
#
_entry.id   4eceaf09722e4eb6286f3b96fe71b851
#
_cell.length_a   1.000
_cell.length_b   1.000
_cell.length_c   1.000
_cell.angle_alpha   90.00
_cell.angle_beta   90.00
_cell.angle_gamma   90.00
#
_symmetry.space_group_name_H-M   'P 1'
#
loop_
_entity.id
_entity.type
_entity.pdbx_description
1 polymer ?
#
loop_
_entity_poly.entity_id
_entity_poly.type
_entity_poly.pdbx_seq_one_letter_code
_entity_poly.pdbx_strand_id
1 'polypeptide(L)'
;AEKGDAIAVYIDKMVPRGNNPLGTCCMIEEFGALTGTTYTATLNDPLPEKVRKIDLDEKNVYWSDRITLPYKPHIGTLSCSPEIDSINSLTPDNHGGNMDLPDMGPGSITYLPVRSPGGRLFIGDAHACQGDGEVCGVAVEYPTTTTIKVDLIKNYTIEWPRLETEDMLMAIGSTRPLEDATRIAYRELVRWLAKDFKFDQWDIYMILSQVGKVRLGNFVDPKYTVGAGIEKKYLK
;
A
#
# COMPACT_ATOMS: atom_id res chain seq x y z
N ALA A 1 -5.98 13.88 -17.60
CA ALA A 1 -6.13 12.42 -17.53
C ALA A 1 -7.54 12.02 -17.98
N GLU A 2 -7.63 10.93 -18.73
CA GLU A 2 -8.87 10.38 -19.25
C GLU A 2 -9.01 8.91 -18.86
N LYS A 3 -10.21 8.38 -18.85
CA LYS A 3 -10.44 6.95 -18.61
C LYS A 3 -9.63 6.10 -19.57
N GLY A 4 -8.84 5.15 -19.04
CA GLY A 4 -7.94 4.30 -19.81
C GLY A 4 -6.49 4.79 -19.86
N ASP A 5 -6.18 5.93 -19.27
CA ASP A 5 -4.83 6.33 -18.96
C ASP A 5 -4.35 5.72 -17.63
N ALA A 6 -3.07 5.87 -17.32
CA ALA A 6 -2.54 5.64 -15.98
C ALA A 6 -1.80 6.88 -15.48
N ILE A 7 -1.82 7.09 -14.16
CA ILE A 7 -1.00 8.09 -13.47
C ILE A 7 0.16 7.36 -12.80
N ALA A 8 1.38 7.82 -13.06
CA ALA A 8 2.58 7.38 -12.34
C ALA A 8 2.92 8.41 -11.26
N VAL A 9 2.95 7.98 -10.02
CA VAL A 9 3.31 8.79 -8.85
C VAL A 9 4.66 8.33 -8.32
N TYR A 10 5.65 9.19 -8.45
CA TYR A 10 7.00 9.00 -7.92
C TYR A 10 7.05 9.59 -6.52
N ILE A 11 7.47 8.84 -5.54
CA ILE A 11 7.74 9.35 -4.19
C ILE A 11 9.23 9.62 -4.08
N ASP A 12 9.62 10.89 -4.14
CA ASP A 12 11.03 11.27 -4.13
C ASP A 12 11.58 11.34 -2.71
N LYS A 13 10.80 11.94 -1.79
CA LYS A 13 11.25 12.18 -0.43
C LYS A 13 10.07 12.27 0.55
N MET A 14 10.28 11.76 1.75
CA MET A 14 9.38 11.94 2.88
C MET A 14 10.23 12.33 4.10
N VAL A 15 9.91 13.45 4.73
CA VAL A 15 10.63 13.94 5.92
C VAL A 15 9.65 14.31 7.03
N PRO A 16 9.96 13.99 8.28
CA PRO A 16 9.14 14.40 9.41
C PRO A 16 9.01 15.92 9.47
N ARG A 17 7.81 16.40 9.78
CA ARG A 17 7.52 17.83 9.83
C ARG A 17 7.61 18.38 11.24
N GLY A 18 8.32 19.51 11.40
CA GLY A 18 8.49 20.20 12.69
C GLY A 18 9.85 19.96 13.33
N ASN A 19 10.14 20.75 14.37
CA ASN A 19 11.44 20.69 15.07
C ASN A 19 11.56 19.47 16.00
N ASN A 20 10.43 18.97 16.52
CA ASN A 20 10.34 17.77 17.34
C ASN A 20 9.19 16.93 16.79
N PRO A 21 9.42 16.19 15.72
CA PRO A 21 8.35 15.44 15.09
C PRO A 21 7.88 14.30 15.99
N LEU A 22 6.58 14.16 16.10
CA LEU A 22 5.92 13.13 16.87
C LEU A 22 5.09 12.26 15.94
N GLY A 23 5.23 10.95 16.08
CA GLY A 23 4.31 9.97 15.55
C GLY A 23 3.30 9.52 16.60
N THR A 24 2.28 8.84 16.13
CA THR A 24 1.23 8.26 16.96
C THR A 24 0.92 6.85 16.47
N CYS A 25 0.81 5.91 17.40
CA CYS A 25 0.22 4.60 17.14
C CYS A 25 -0.85 4.35 18.20
N CYS A 26 -1.94 3.69 17.83
CA CYS A 26 -2.99 3.37 18.78
C CYS A 26 -3.58 1.98 18.53
N MET A 27 -4.21 1.45 19.55
CA MET A 27 -5.21 0.40 19.44
C MET A 27 -6.59 1.05 19.54
N ILE A 28 -7.46 0.71 18.60
CA ILE A 28 -8.84 1.20 18.53
C ILE A 28 -9.74 0.01 18.81
N GLU A 29 -10.75 0.22 19.65
CA GLU A 29 -11.76 -0.78 19.94
C GLU A 29 -12.39 -1.30 18.63
N GLU A 30 -12.55 -2.60 18.51
CA GLU A 30 -13.11 -3.28 17.33
C GLU A 30 -12.34 -3.08 16.00
N PHE A 31 -11.13 -2.53 16.03
CA PHE A 31 -10.29 -2.37 14.85
C PHE A 31 -8.92 -3.04 15.03
N GLY A 32 -8.41 -3.68 13.97
CA GLY A 32 -7.18 -4.47 14.00
C GLY A 32 -7.42 -5.98 13.87
N ALA A 33 -6.38 -6.73 13.55
CA ALA A 33 -6.47 -8.15 13.20
C ALA A 33 -6.81 -9.07 14.37
N LEU A 34 -6.53 -8.64 15.60
CA LEU A 34 -6.75 -9.45 16.81
C LEU A 34 -7.97 -9.01 17.61
N THR A 35 -8.74 -8.09 17.08
CA THR A 35 -10.03 -7.71 17.68
C THR A 35 -11.14 -8.65 17.23
N GLY A 36 -12.24 -8.68 17.98
CA GLY A 36 -13.48 -9.24 17.47
C GLY A 36 -13.92 -8.45 16.23
N THR A 37 -14.02 -9.12 15.10
CA THR A 37 -14.55 -8.48 13.89
C THR A 37 -16.07 -8.30 14.03
N THR A 38 -16.64 -7.39 13.24
CA THR A 38 -18.09 -7.22 13.08
C THR A 38 -18.84 -8.53 12.76
N TYR A 39 -18.13 -9.57 12.34
CA TYR A 39 -18.70 -10.90 12.02
C TYR A 39 -18.64 -11.89 13.18
N THR A 40 -17.80 -11.62 14.16
CA THR A 40 -17.72 -12.39 15.39
C THR A 40 -17.90 -11.42 16.56
N ALA A 41 -19.14 -11.03 16.81
CA ALA A 41 -19.48 -10.49 18.12
C ALA A 41 -19.06 -11.55 19.14
N THR A 42 -17.92 -11.33 19.75
CA THR A 42 -17.31 -12.30 20.65
C THR A 42 -17.92 -12.16 22.04
N LEU A 43 -17.97 -13.25 22.77
CA LEU A 43 -18.30 -13.23 24.20
C LEU A 43 -17.19 -12.60 25.06
N ASN A 44 -16.08 -12.18 24.42
CA ASN A 44 -14.95 -11.55 25.08
C ASN A 44 -15.03 -10.03 24.96
N ASP A 45 -14.50 -9.35 25.95
CA ASP A 45 -14.33 -7.90 25.91
C ASP A 45 -13.48 -7.49 24.72
N PRO A 46 -13.77 -6.31 24.10
CA PRO A 46 -12.93 -5.75 23.05
C PRO A 46 -11.53 -5.44 23.59
N LEU A 47 -10.56 -5.28 22.68
CA LEU A 47 -9.24 -4.83 23.08
C LEU A 47 -9.31 -3.41 23.66
N PRO A 48 -8.47 -3.10 24.67
CA PRO A 48 -8.49 -1.77 25.28
C PRO A 48 -8.02 -0.70 24.29
N GLU A 49 -8.63 0.46 24.36
CA GLU A 49 -8.08 1.65 23.70
C GLU A 49 -6.73 2.02 24.31
N LYS A 50 -5.75 2.28 23.46
CA LYS A 50 -4.43 2.74 23.88
C LYS A 50 -3.81 3.61 22.84
N VAL A 51 -3.34 4.78 23.24
CA VAL A 51 -2.62 5.73 22.38
C VAL A 51 -1.18 5.87 22.86
N ARG A 52 -0.25 5.81 21.92
CA ARG A 52 1.17 6.04 22.17
C ARG A 52 1.67 7.17 21.30
N LYS A 53 2.25 8.20 21.92
CA LYS A 53 3.04 9.22 21.24
C LYS A 53 4.47 8.73 21.14
N ILE A 54 5.11 8.96 20.01
CA ILE A 54 6.40 8.36 19.64
C ILE A 54 7.29 9.43 19.06
N ASP A 55 8.44 9.68 19.68
CA ASP A 55 9.45 10.56 19.13
C ASP A 55 10.10 9.90 17.90
N LEU A 56 10.42 10.68 16.89
CA LEU A 56 11.05 10.18 15.68
C LEU A 56 11.93 11.24 15.00
N ASP A 57 12.86 10.76 14.19
CA ASP A 57 13.69 11.58 13.29
C ASP A 57 13.77 10.93 11.88
N GLU A 58 14.63 11.44 11.01
CA GLU A 58 14.82 10.90 9.65
C GLU A 58 15.55 9.53 9.62
N LYS A 59 15.87 8.94 10.76
CA LYS A 59 16.57 7.65 10.86
C LYS A 59 15.83 6.64 11.72
N ASN A 60 15.18 7.11 12.78
CA ASN A 60 14.69 6.26 13.84
C ASN A 60 13.30 6.68 14.31
N VAL A 61 12.55 5.69 14.77
CA VAL A 61 11.29 5.80 15.49
C VAL A 61 11.55 5.24 16.90
N TYR A 62 11.53 6.09 17.91
CA TYR A 62 11.88 5.77 19.29
C TYR A 62 10.68 5.22 20.05
N TRP A 63 10.42 3.93 19.87
CA TRP A 63 9.24 3.28 20.43
C TRP A 63 9.25 3.25 21.98
N SER A 64 10.40 2.98 22.57
CA SER A 64 10.62 2.97 24.03
C SER A 64 12.11 2.99 24.34
N ASP A 65 12.47 3.09 25.62
CA ASP A 65 13.88 3.00 26.08
C ASP A 65 14.60 1.70 25.65
N ARG A 66 13.83 0.67 25.28
CA ARG A 66 14.33 -0.65 24.89
C ARG A 66 14.18 -0.95 23.40
N ILE A 67 13.37 -0.20 22.67
CA ILE A 67 13.01 -0.50 21.29
C ILE A 67 13.13 0.76 20.43
N THR A 68 14.03 0.71 19.48
CA THR A 68 14.15 1.69 18.41
C THR A 68 13.88 0.99 17.09
N LEU A 69 12.95 1.52 16.30
CA LEU A 69 12.58 1.01 14.98
C LEU A 69 13.23 1.86 13.89
N PRO A 70 13.55 1.30 12.73
CA PRO A 70 14.04 2.10 11.61
C PRO A 70 12.94 3.02 11.08
N TYR A 71 13.28 4.26 10.75
CA TYR A 71 12.41 5.13 9.96
C TYR A 71 12.40 4.64 8.51
N LYS A 72 11.29 4.05 8.10
CA LYS A 72 11.02 3.55 6.74
C LYS A 72 9.68 4.11 6.26
N PRO A 73 9.66 5.40 5.89
CA PRO A 73 8.41 6.07 5.60
C PRO A 73 7.78 5.59 4.29
N HIS A 74 6.47 5.55 4.27
CA HIS A 74 5.68 5.29 3.08
C HIS A 74 4.31 5.96 3.17
N ILE A 75 3.58 5.96 2.07
CA ILE A 75 2.22 6.46 1.95
C ILE A 75 1.27 5.28 2.08
N GLY A 76 0.34 5.32 3.03
CA GLY A 76 -0.73 4.35 3.18
C GLY A 76 -1.81 4.55 2.11
N THR A 77 -2.35 5.75 2.01
CA THR A 77 -3.44 6.07 1.07
C THR A 77 -2.93 6.80 -0.18
N LEU A 78 -3.05 6.13 -1.32
CA LEU A 78 -2.72 6.69 -2.64
C LEU A 78 -3.71 6.18 -3.68
N SER A 79 -4.46 7.08 -4.33
CA SER A 79 -5.52 6.68 -5.26
C SER A 79 -5.84 7.71 -6.33
N CYS A 80 -6.49 7.24 -7.40
CA CYS A 80 -7.33 8.06 -8.27
C CYS A 80 -8.80 7.93 -7.85
N SER A 81 -9.67 8.80 -8.41
CA SER A 81 -11.10 8.69 -8.18
C SER A 81 -11.67 7.36 -8.72
N PRO A 82 -12.54 6.66 -7.99
CA PRO A 82 -13.31 5.55 -8.51
C PRO A 82 -14.13 5.95 -9.73
N GLU A 83 -14.62 4.98 -10.50
CA GLU A 83 -15.40 5.23 -11.72
C GLU A 83 -16.79 5.80 -11.41
N ILE A 84 -17.51 5.21 -10.47
CA ILE A 84 -18.90 5.50 -10.18
C ILE A 84 -19.12 5.77 -8.69
N ASP A 85 -18.58 4.90 -7.84
CA ASP A 85 -18.88 4.89 -6.42
C ASP A 85 -18.16 5.99 -5.63
N SER A 86 -18.76 6.37 -4.50
CA SER A 86 -18.09 7.12 -3.45
C SER A 86 -17.56 6.15 -2.41
N ILE A 87 -16.27 5.80 -2.53
CA ILE A 87 -15.62 4.82 -1.65
C ILE A 87 -15.04 5.53 -0.43
N ASN A 88 -15.27 4.97 0.74
CA ASN A 88 -14.66 5.45 1.99
C ASN A 88 -13.13 5.40 1.87
N SER A 89 -12.44 6.45 2.37
CA SER A 89 -10.98 6.59 2.29
C SER A 89 -10.21 5.44 2.95
N LEU A 90 -10.79 4.75 3.93
CA LEU A 90 -10.23 3.57 4.58
C LEU A 90 -10.25 2.31 3.68
N THR A 91 -10.95 2.33 2.54
CA THR A 91 -11.17 1.15 1.73
C THR A 91 -10.26 1.14 0.50
N PRO A 92 -9.27 0.24 0.42
CA PRO A 92 -8.51 0.03 -0.81
C PRO A 92 -9.34 -0.76 -1.84
N ASP A 93 -9.14 -0.45 -3.12
CA ASP A 93 -9.77 -1.14 -4.25
C ASP A 93 -8.94 -0.95 -5.53
N ASN A 94 -9.54 -1.26 -6.67
CA ASN A 94 -8.91 -1.13 -7.98
C ASN A 94 -8.54 0.31 -8.38
N HIS A 95 -8.98 1.32 -7.65
CA HIS A 95 -8.60 2.73 -7.83
C HIS A 95 -7.35 3.12 -7.01
N GLY A 96 -6.81 2.22 -6.21
CA GLY A 96 -5.86 2.46 -5.13
C GLY A 96 -6.58 2.51 -3.79
N GLY A 97 -6.45 3.61 -3.05
CA GLY A 97 -7.05 3.78 -1.72
C GLY A 97 -6.05 3.51 -0.60
N ASN A 98 -6.56 3.05 0.52
CA ASN A 98 -5.77 2.73 1.71
C ASN A 98 -5.06 1.38 1.55
N MET A 99 -4.01 1.37 0.76
CA MET A 99 -3.30 0.13 0.41
C MET A 99 -2.30 -0.31 1.49
N ASP A 100 -1.78 0.64 2.26
CA ASP A 100 -0.85 0.44 3.38
C ASP A 100 0.34 -0.46 3.03
N LEU A 101 0.79 -0.37 1.78
CA LEU A 101 1.87 -1.22 1.30
C LEU A 101 3.21 -0.57 1.64
N PRO A 102 4.04 -1.19 2.54
CA PRO A 102 5.26 -0.55 3.04
C PRO A 102 6.30 -0.19 1.98
N ASP A 103 6.14 -0.72 0.77
CA ASP A 103 7.04 -0.44 -0.35
C ASP A 103 6.67 0.85 -1.11
N MET A 104 5.56 1.52 -0.79
CA MET A 104 5.15 2.82 -1.35
C MET A 104 5.87 4.00 -0.68
N GLY A 105 7.18 3.92 -0.57
CA GLY A 105 8.06 4.91 0.05
C GLY A 105 8.99 5.62 -0.93
N PRO A 106 9.93 6.43 -0.43
CA PRO A 106 10.93 7.12 -1.26
C PRO A 106 11.68 6.17 -2.20
N GLY A 107 11.78 6.55 -3.47
CA GLY A 107 12.37 5.75 -4.55
C GLY A 107 11.39 4.82 -5.25
N SER A 108 10.12 4.79 -4.85
CA SER A 108 9.10 3.99 -5.52
C SER A 108 8.30 4.80 -6.56
N ILE A 109 7.68 4.06 -7.48
CA ILE A 109 6.72 4.56 -8.46
C ILE A 109 5.44 3.75 -8.32
N THR A 110 4.33 4.40 -8.01
CA THR A 110 3.02 3.77 -8.01
C THR A 110 2.24 4.15 -9.26
N TYR A 111 1.80 3.17 -10.03
CA TYR A 111 0.94 3.35 -11.20
C TYR A 111 -0.51 3.14 -10.79
N LEU A 112 -1.34 4.14 -11.03
CA LEU A 112 -2.77 4.13 -10.70
C LEU A 112 -3.61 4.15 -11.97
N PRO A 113 -4.65 3.31 -12.09
CA PRO A 113 -5.57 3.36 -13.21
C PRO A 113 -6.44 4.63 -13.17
N VAL A 114 -6.53 5.34 -14.28
CA VAL A 114 -7.48 6.46 -14.41
C VAL A 114 -8.84 5.91 -14.82
N ARG A 115 -9.83 6.02 -13.94
CA ARG A 115 -11.18 5.50 -14.14
C ARG A 115 -12.22 6.57 -14.42
N SER A 116 -11.93 7.82 -14.04
CA SER A 116 -12.79 8.97 -14.26
C SER A 116 -12.00 10.15 -14.86
N PRO A 117 -12.64 11.06 -15.60
CA PRO A 117 -12.00 12.24 -16.17
C PRO A 117 -11.27 13.07 -15.12
N GLY A 118 -10.04 13.48 -15.44
CA GLY A 118 -9.16 14.24 -14.55
C GLY A 118 -8.35 13.38 -13.57
N GLY A 119 -8.63 12.07 -13.43
CA GLY A 119 -7.95 11.14 -12.52
C GLY A 119 -8.18 11.45 -11.05
N ARG A 120 -8.13 12.72 -10.64
CA ARG A 120 -8.35 13.22 -9.27
C ARG A 120 -7.50 12.45 -8.25
N LEU A 121 -6.20 12.71 -8.29
CA LEU A 121 -5.23 12.08 -7.39
C LEU A 121 -5.50 12.44 -5.94
N PHE A 122 -5.51 11.43 -5.06
CA PHE A 122 -5.54 11.53 -3.60
C PHE A 122 -4.25 10.97 -3.03
N ILE A 123 -3.70 11.65 -2.04
CA ILE A 123 -2.52 11.21 -1.29
C ILE A 123 -2.64 11.64 0.16
N GLY A 124 -2.34 10.74 1.07
CA GLY A 124 -2.38 11.00 2.50
C GLY A 124 -1.88 9.81 3.29
N ASP A 125 -2.14 9.82 4.60
CA ASP A 125 -1.91 8.67 5.46
C ASP A 125 -0.42 8.25 5.46
N ALA A 126 0.40 9.07 6.07
CA ALA A 126 1.85 8.88 6.05
C ALA A 126 2.30 8.08 7.27
N HIS A 127 2.94 6.97 7.03
CA HIS A 127 3.49 6.06 8.02
C HIS A 127 5.01 6.24 8.14
N ALA A 128 5.52 6.44 9.36
CA ALA A 128 6.96 6.49 9.61
C ALA A 128 7.61 5.11 9.59
N CYS A 129 6.84 4.09 9.95
CA CYS A 129 7.15 2.69 9.77
C CYS A 129 5.89 1.84 9.98
N GLN A 130 5.86 0.68 9.31
CA GLN A 130 4.79 -0.30 9.42
C GLN A 130 5.37 -1.70 9.16
N GLY A 131 4.88 -2.69 9.86
CA GLY A 131 5.11 -4.10 9.54
C GLY A 131 4.06 -4.65 8.55
N ASP A 132 4.36 -5.79 7.93
CA ASP A 132 3.42 -6.44 7.02
C ASP A 132 2.07 -6.67 7.70
N GLY A 133 1.01 -6.23 7.03
CA GLY A 133 -0.37 -6.44 7.44
C GLY A 133 -0.97 -5.40 8.38
N GLU A 134 -0.17 -4.45 8.86
CA GLU A 134 -0.65 -3.38 9.77
C GLU A 134 -1.49 -3.90 10.96
N VAL A 135 -0.98 -4.90 11.64
CA VAL A 135 -1.71 -5.83 12.51
C VAL A 135 -2.64 -5.18 13.55
N CYS A 136 -2.27 -4.03 14.11
CA CYS A 136 -3.16 -3.35 15.07
C CYS A 136 -4.13 -2.36 14.40
N GLY A 137 -4.09 -2.24 13.06
CA GLY A 137 -4.93 -1.33 12.30
C GLY A 137 -4.41 0.10 12.23
N VAL A 138 -3.24 0.36 12.80
CA VAL A 138 -2.60 1.68 12.81
C VAL A 138 -1.09 1.49 12.77
N ALA A 139 -0.41 2.15 11.85
CA ALA A 139 1.04 2.19 11.77
C ALA A 139 1.64 3.20 12.78
N VAL A 140 2.80 3.73 12.51
CA VAL A 140 3.27 4.95 13.18
C VAL A 140 2.91 6.15 12.30
N GLU A 141 1.74 6.70 12.57
CA GLU A 141 1.19 7.86 11.89
C GLU A 141 1.97 9.11 12.26
N TYR A 142 2.31 9.96 11.30
CA TYR A 142 3.10 11.14 11.59
C TYR A 142 2.90 12.28 10.58
N PRO A 143 3.07 13.54 11.00
CA PRO A 143 3.07 14.66 10.07
C PRO A 143 4.36 14.68 9.24
N THR A 144 4.23 14.67 7.91
CA THR A 144 5.36 14.67 6.99
C THR A 144 5.27 15.79 5.96
N THR A 145 6.42 16.10 5.37
CA THR A 145 6.51 16.79 4.08
C THR A 145 6.93 15.77 3.03
N THR A 146 6.02 15.48 2.13
CA THR A 146 6.25 14.50 1.06
C THR A 146 6.47 15.22 -0.28
N THR A 147 7.57 14.90 -0.95
CA THR A 147 7.87 15.37 -2.31
C THR A 147 7.52 14.28 -3.30
N ILE A 148 6.65 14.61 -4.24
CA ILE A 148 6.23 13.69 -5.31
C ILE A 148 6.41 14.33 -6.68
N LYS A 149 6.61 13.48 -7.69
CA LYS A 149 6.44 13.82 -9.10
C LYS A 149 5.27 13.01 -9.65
N VAL A 150 4.48 13.60 -10.52
CA VAL A 150 3.33 12.93 -11.15
C VAL A 150 3.48 13.02 -12.67
N ASP A 151 3.41 11.88 -13.35
CA ASP A 151 3.39 11.77 -14.80
C ASP A 151 2.09 11.12 -15.28
N LEU A 152 1.64 11.49 -16.48
CA LEU A 152 0.47 10.90 -17.13
C LEU A 152 0.91 9.98 -18.26
N ILE A 153 0.51 8.72 -18.20
CA ILE A 153 0.76 7.73 -19.25
C ILE A 153 -0.52 7.56 -20.06
N LYS A 154 -0.54 8.14 -21.26
CA LYS A 154 -1.71 8.10 -22.15
C LYS A 154 -1.91 6.72 -22.76
N ASN A 155 -3.19 6.31 -22.87
CA ASN A 155 -3.60 5.05 -23.49
C ASN A 155 -2.91 3.80 -22.85
N TYR A 156 -2.72 3.83 -21.55
CA TYR A 156 -2.11 2.76 -20.78
C TYR A 156 -3.08 2.22 -19.74
N THR A 157 -3.96 1.35 -20.19
CA THR A 157 -4.99 0.76 -19.33
C THR A 157 -4.40 -0.33 -18.45
N ILE A 158 -4.57 -0.19 -17.15
CA ILE A 158 -4.29 -1.18 -16.12
C ILE A 158 -5.57 -1.40 -15.29
N GLU A 159 -5.76 -2.61 -14.77
CA GLU A 159 -6.96 -2.92 -13.97
C GLU A 159 -6.77 -2.60 -12.49
N TRP A 160 -5.57 -2.80 -11.98
CA TRP A 160 -5.21 -2.63 -10.59
C TRP A 160 -3.94 -1.81 -10.45
N PRO A 161 -3.69 -1.18 -9.29
CA PRO A 161 -2.46 -0.46 -9.05
C PRO A 161 -1.23 -1.37 -9.21
N ARG A 162 -0.13 -0.75 -9.63
CA ARG A 162 1.18 -1.39 -9.76
C ARG A 162 2.21 -0.57 -9.02
N LEU A 163 3.24 -1.21 -8.53
CA LEU A 163 4.34 -0.59 -7.81
C LEU A 163 5.67 -1.02 -8.41
N GLU A 164 6.55 -0.08 -8.56
CA GLU A 164 7.93 -0.31 -8.99
C GLU A 164 8.88 0.31 -7.98
N THR A 165 9.87 -0.46 -7.54
CA THR A 165 11.00 0.01 -6.76
C THR A 165 12.29 -0.15 -7.57
N GLU A 166 13.44 0.17 -6.99
CA GLU A 166 14.72 -0.01 -7.66
C GLU A 166 14.91 -1.46 -8.13
N ASP A 167 14.55 -2.43 -7.30
CA ASP A 167 14.82 -3.86 -7.50
C ASP A 167 13.58 -4.74 -7.74
N MET A 168 12.36 -4.21 -7.56
CA MET A 168 11.11 -4.99 -7.61
C MET A 168 10.09 -4.40 -8.57
N LEU A 169 9.31 -5.28 -9.21
CA LEU A 169 8.01 -4.95 -9.77
C LEU A 169 6.93 -5.68 -8.97
N MET A 170 5.89 -4.97 -8.56
CA MET A 170 4.74 -5.52 -7.84
C MET A 170 3.43 -5.09 -8.48
N ALA A 171 2.46 -5.98 -8.54
CA ALA A 171 1.07 -5.61 -8.77
C ALA A 171 0.28 -5.76 -7.48
N ILE A 172 -0.74 -4.92 -7.31
CA ILE A 172 -1.49 -4.79 -6.06
C ILE A 172 -2.92 -5.27 -6.27
N GLY A 173 -3.42 -6.08 -5.36
CA GLY A 173 -4.80 -6.52 -5.32
C GLY A 173 -5.42 -6.24 -3.96
N SER A 174 -6.64 -5.70 -3.94
CA SER A 174 -7.32 -5.35 -2.70
C SER A 174 -8.76 -5.86 -2.69
N THR A 175 -9.03 -6.85 -1.84
CA THR A 175 -10.36 -7.44 -1.64
C THR A 175 -10.39 -8.33 -0.40
N ARG A 176 -11.55 -8.89 -0.07
CA ARG A 176 -11.73 -10.00 0.87
C ARG A 176 -12.30 -11.20 0.11
N PRO A 177 -11.93 -12.43 0.49
CA PRO A 177 -10.91 -12.78 1.47
C PRO A 177 -9.47 -12.51 0.95
N LEU A 178 -8.46 -12.70 1.80
CA LEU A 178 -7.05 -12.41 1.50
C LEU A 178 -6.51 -13.21 0.31
N GLU A 179 -6.98 -14.43 0.13
CA GLU A 179 -6.62 -15.31 -0.99
C GLU A 179 -7.03 -14.70 -2.34
N ASP A 180 -8.17 -14.03 -2.40
CA ASP A 180 -8.63 -13.39 -3.63
C ASP A 180 -7.85 -12.10 -3.91
N ALA A 181 -7.47 -11.32 -2.88
CA ALA A 181 -6.54 -10.22 -3.05
C ALA A 181 -5.20 -10.70 -3.64
N THR A 182 -4.68 -11.82 -3.13
CA THR A 182 -3.45 -12.45 -3.64
C THR A 182 -3.59 -12.91 -5.09
N ARG A 183 -4.72 -13.54 -5.45
CA ARG A 183 -5.00 -13.97 -6.84
C ARG A 183 -5.09 -12.79 -7.79
N ILE A 184 -5.72 -11.70 -7.38
CA ILE A 184 -5.80 -10.46 -8.17
C ILE A 184 -4.39 -9.90 -8.41
N ALA A 185 -3.57 -9.80 -7.37
CA ALA A 185 -2.23 -9.25 -7.47
C ALA A 185 -1.35 -10.10 -8.43
N TYR A 186 -1.34 -11.43 -8.29
CA TYR A 186 -0.59 -12.29 -9.20
C TYR A 186 -1.11 -12.25 -10.64
N ARG A 187 -2.43 -12.25 -10.84
CA ARG A 187 -3.03 -12.13 -12.17
C ARG A 187 -2.59 -10.84 -12.86
N GLU A 188 -2.62 -9.73 -12.14
CA GLU A 188 -2.19 -8.44 -12.69
C GLU A 188 -0.69 -8.41 -12.95
N LEU A 189 0.13 -9.03 -12.10
CA LEU A 189 1.58 -9.13 -12.31
C LEU A 189 1.90 -9.95 -13.57
N VAL A 190 1.27 -11.11 -13.76
CA VAL A 190 1.43 -11.93 -14.98
C VAL A 190 1.07 -11.11 -16.23
N ARG A 191 -0.07 -10.41 -16.20
CA ARG A 191 -0.50 -9.55 -17.31
C ARG A 191 0.49 -8.43 -17.60
N TRP A 192 1.02 -7.82 -16.56
CA TRP A 192 2.02 -6.76 -16.70
C TRP A 192 3.29 -7.28 -17.38
N LEU A 193 3.84 -8.37 -16.88
CA LEU A 193 5.06 -8.97 -17.40
C LEU A 193 4.89 -9.50 -18.83
N ALA A 194 3.75 -10.10 -19.14
CA ALA A 194 3.45 -10.55 -20.50
C ALA A 194 3.30 -9.37 -21.48
N LYS A 195 2.60 -8.30 -21.07
CA LYS A 195 2.33 -7.15 -21.94
C LYS A 195 3.58 -6.31 -22.20
N ASP A 196 4.29 -5.91 -21.14
CA ASP A 196 5.34 -4.90 -21.23
C ASP A 196 6.73 -5.52 -21.40
N PHE A 197 6.97 -6.68 -20.81
CA PHE A 197 8.24 -7.39 -20.87
C PHE A 197 8.26 -8.56 -21.87
N LYS A 198 7.11 -8.79 -22.56
CA LYS A 198 6.98 -9.80 -23.61
C LYS A 198 7.23 -11.25 -23.18
N PHE A 199 7.08 -11.56 -21.91
CA PHE A 199 7.13 -12.94 -21.44
C PHE A 199 5.90 -13.72 -21.91
N ASP A 200 6.09 -15.03 -22.16
CA ASP A 200 4.94 -15.94 -22.23
C ASP A 200 4.22 -15.96 -20.87
N GLN A 201 2.90 -15.83 -20.89
CA GLN A 201 2.13 -15.70 -19.65
C GLN A 201 2.17 -16.96 -18.79
N TRP A 202 2.32 -18.14 -19.40
CA TRP A 202 2.36 -19.42 -18.67
C TRP A 202 3.74 -19.68 -18.10
N ASP A 203 4.79 -19.36 -18.86
CA ASP A 203 6.16 -19.45 -18.37
C ASP A 203 6.37 -18.50 -17.17
N ILE A 204 5.91 -17.24 -17.29
CA ILE A 204 6.06 -16.29 -16.19
C ILE A 204 5.23 -16.72 -14.97
N TYR A 205 4.04 -17.30 -15.16
CA TYR A 205 3.26 -17.83 -14.07
C TYR A 205 3.99 -18.95 -13.32
N MET A 206 4.65 -19.88 -14.03
CA MET A 206 5.48 -20.92 -13.43
C MET A 206 6.70 -20.35 -12.72
N ILE A 207 7.37 -19.33 -13.30
CA ILE A 207 8.53 -18.66 -12.68
C ILE A 207 8.11 -17.96 -11.38
N LEU A 208 6.98 -17.29 -11.35
CA LEU A 208 6.46 -16.65 -10.13
C LEU A 208 6.21 -17.65 -9.00
N SER A 209 5.94 -18.90 -9.30
CA SER A 209 5.85 -19.95 -8.28
C SER A 209 7.20 -20.26 -7.61
N GLN A 210 8.33 -19.93 -8.26
CA GLN A 210 9.67 -20.20 -7.76
C GLN A 210 10.30 -19.00 -7.07
N VAL A 211 10.10 -17.79 -7.64
CA VAL A 211 10.82 -16.58 -7.21
C VAL A 211 9.89 -15.43 -6.82
N GLY A 212 8.59 -15.62 -6.98
CA GLY A 212 7.59 -14.61 -6.62
C GLY A 212 7.67 -14.23 -5.14
N LYS A 213 7.41 -12.97 -4.86
CA LYS A 213 7.32 -12.43 -3.50
C LYS A 213 5.89 -11.97 -3.23
N VAL A 214 5.51 -12.04 -1.97
CA VAL A 214 4.24 -11.50 -1.50
C VAL A 214 4.52 -10.52 -0.37
N ARG A 215 3.91 -9.36 -0.46
CA ARG A 215 3.88 -8.35 0.58
C ARG A 215 2.45 -8.18 1.06
N LEU A 216 2.24 -8.18 2.34
CA LEU A 216 0.93 -7.90 2.92
C LEU A 216 0.89 -6.43 3.31
N GLY A 217 0.06 -5.63 2.64
CA GLY A 217 -0.16 -4.23 2.97
C GLY A 217 -0.93 -4.12 4.28
N ASN A 218 -2.21 -4.44 4.23
CA ASN A 218 -3.05 -4.56 5.41
C ASN A 218 -3.98 -5.78 5.33
N PHE A 219 -4.44 -6.27 6.47
CA PHE A 219 -5.56 -7.21 6.57
C PHE A 219 -6.51 -6.83 7.73
N VAL A 220 -6.66 -5.54 7.93
CA VAL A 220 -7.45 -4.90 8.98
C VAL A 220 -8.57 -4.03 8.42
N ASP A 221 -8.39 -3.50 7.23
CA ASP A 221 -9.32 -2.62 6.53
C ASP A 221 -10.56 -3.35 5.98
N PRO A 222 -11.57 -2.59 5.46
CA PRO A 222 -12.74 -3.20 4.82
C PRO A 222 -12.39 -4.16 3.67
N LYS A 223 -11.28 -3.92 2.97
CA LYS A 223 -10.65 -4.84 2.01
C LYS A 223 -9.17 -4.99 2.33
N TYR A 224 -8.63 -6.19 2.16
CA TYR A 224 -7.24 -6.52 2.44
C TYR A 224 -6.36 -6.25 1.24
N THR A 225 -5.16 -5.73 1.43
CA THR A 225 -4.23 -5.42 0.36
C THR A 225 -3.04 -6.36 0.31
N VAL A 226 -2.77 -6.89 -0.86
CA VAL A 226 -1.61 -7.73 -1.16
C VAL A 226 -0.84 -7.16 -2.35
N GLY A 227 0.48 -7.05 -2.21
CA GLY A 227 1.41 -6.85 -3.31
C GLY A 227 2.05 -8.18 -3.71
N ALA A 228 1.88 -8.61 -4.96
CA ALA A 228 2.63 -9.73 -5.54
C ALA A 228 3.74 -9.18 -6.43
N GLY A 229 4.97 -9.64 -6.25
CA GLY A 229 6.13 -9.06 -6.89
C GLY A 229 7.16 -10.06 -7.41
N ILE A 230 8.06 -9.55 -8.25
CA ILE A 230 9.24 -10.25 -8.76
C ILE A 230 10.44 -9.30 -8.77
N GLU A 231 11.60 -9.81 -8.40
CA GLU A 231 12.84 -9.03 -8.49
C GLU A 231 13.25 -8.82 -9.94
N LYS A 232 13.57 -7.56 -10.32
CA LYS A 232 13.94 -7.16 -11.68
C LYS A 232 15.13 -7.92 -12.25
N LYS A 233 15.99 -8.48 -11.40
CA LYS A 233 17.12 -9.29 -11.84
C LYS A 233 16.71 -10.53 -12.66
N TYR A 234 15.48 -11.01 -12.50
CA TYR A 234 14.93 -12.15 -13.25
C TYR A 234 14.27 -11.73 -14.58
N LEU A 235 14.19 -10.44 -14.88
CA LEU A 235 13.49 -9.90 -16.05
C LEU A 235 14.45 -9.44 -17.18
N LYS A 236 15.67 -9.91 -17.17
CA LYS A 236 16.72 -9.56 -18.16
C LYS A 236 16.56 -10.38 -19.44
#